data_d664346487940d83ccdeff510de96d9a
#
_entry.id   d664346487940d83ccdeff510de96d9a
#
_cell.length_a   1.000
_cell.length_b   1.000
_cell.length_c   1.000
_cell.angle_alpha   90.00
_cell.angle_beta   90.00
_cell.angle_gamma   90.00
#
_symmetry.space_group_name_H-M   'P 1'
#
loop_
_entity.id
_entity.type
_entity.pdbx_description
1 polymer ?
#
loop_
_entity_poly.entity_id
_entity_poly.type
_entity_poly.pdbx_seq_one_letter_code
_entity_poly.pdbx_strand_id
1 'polypeptide(L)'
;MEVPVKKVLIISASPRKNGNSDLLCDEFARGAKEAGHEVEKIRLVEKKVGFCTGCYACQKLNRCVQNDDANAIVEKMLSAEVIVLATPVYFYSMDAQLKALIDRSVSRWSDFGRFKGTEFWHIITAADTDKSMMSATLEGLRGFMRDCMEGSVERGVLYGTGAYGKGEVRALPVFQEAYEAGKSC
;
A
#
# COMPACT_ATOMS: atom_id res chain seq x y z
N MET A 1 20.66 -18.91 -10.04
CA MET A 1 19.23 -19.17 -10.18
C MET A 1 18.60 -17.85 -10.53
N GLU A 2 17.88 -17.78 -11.63
CA GLU A 2 17.12 -16.56 -11.98
C GLU A 2 16.02 -16.38 -10.93
N VAL A 3 15.91 -15.15 -10.37
CA VAL A 3 14.84 -14.78 -9.47
C VAL A 3 13.56 -14.70 -10.33
N PRO A 4 12.45 -15.36 -9.95
CA PRO A 4 11.23 -15.27 -10.72
C PRO A 4 10.72 -13.82 -10.79
N VAL A 5 10.29 -13.40 -11.96
CA VAL A 5 9.69 -12.08 -12.17
C VAL A 5 8.36 -12.01 -11.43
N LYS A 6 8.21 -11.06 -10.51
CA LYS A 6 6.98 -10.82 -9.74
C LYS A 6 6.23 -9.60 -10.25
N LYS A 7 4.90 -9.60 -10.06
CA LYS A 7 4.04 -8.43 -10.23
C LYS A 7 3.98 -7.65 -8.93
N VAL A 8 4.57 -6.46 -8.95
CA VAL A 8 4.66 -5.55 -7.79
C VAL A 8 3.67 -4.41 -7.98
N LEU A 9 2.69 -4.31 -7.08
CA LEU A 9 1.72 -3.24 -7.05
C LEU A 9 2.00 -2.30 -5.88
N ILE A 10 2.25 -1.03 -6.17
CA ILE A 10 2.50 0.00 -5.17
C ILE A 10 1.30 0.95 -5.10
N ILE A 11 0.65 1.00 -3.94
CA ILE A 11 -0.46 1.92 -3.64
C ILE A 11 0.09 3.10 -2.85
N SER A 12 0.29 4.24 -3.52
CA SER A 12 0.70 5.50 -2.91
C SER A 12 -0.53 6.32 -2.55
N ALA A 13 -0.84 6.43 -1.26
CA ALA A 13 -2.03 7.14 -0.80
C ALA A 13 -1.80 8.62 -0.52
N SER A 14 -0.55 9.06 -0.41
CA SER A 14 -0.23 10.47 -0.13
C SER A 14 -0.97 11.43 -1.07
N PRO A 15 -1.68 12.44 -0.53
CA PRO A 15 -2.31 13.49 -1.35
C PRO A 15 -1.28 14.42 -1.98
N ARG A 16 -0.04 14.44 -1.50
CA ARG A 16 1.02 15.32 -2.00
C ARG A 16 1.81 14.61 -3.10
N LYS A 17 1.79 15.12 -4.33
CA LYS A 17 2.70 14.68 -5.39
C LYS A 17 4.15 14.90 -4.96
N ASN A 18 4.99 13.88 -5.07
CA ASN A 18 6.37 13.87 -4.56
C ASN A 18 6.43 14.19 -3.04
N GLY A 19 5.40 13.79 -2.27
CA GLY A 19 5.43 13.78 -0.81
C GLY A 19 6.35 12.68 -0.29
N ASN A 20 6.61 12.66 1.01
CA ASN A 20 7.61 11.76 1.58
C ASN A 20 7.28 10.27 1.32
N SER A 21 6.06 9.81 1.59
CA SER A 21 5.66 8.43 1.27
C SER A 21 5.65 8.13 -0.24
N ASP A 22 5.26 9.10 -1.06
CA ASP A 22 5.26 8.97 -2.52
C ASP A 22 6.68 8.80 -3.09
N LEU A 23 7.67 9.50 -2.52
CA LEU A 23 9.09 9.37 -2.88
C LEU A 23 9.68 8.03 -2.45
N LEU A 24 9.31 7.52 -1.27
CA LEU A 24 9.73 6.16 -0.85
C LEU A 24 9.14 5.09 -1.77
N CYS A 25 7.90 5.28 -2.25
CA CYS A 25 7.33 4.42 -3.28
C CYS A 25 8.13 4.44 -4.58
N ASP A 26 8.65 5.61 -4.98
CA ASP A 26 9.48 5.72 -6.18
C ASP A 26 10.81 4.97 -6.04
N GLU A 27 11.45 5.05 -4.86
CA GLU A 27 12.68 4.33 -4.58
C GLU A 27 12.44 2.81 -4.51
N PHE A 28 11.37 2.37 -3.85
CA PHE A 28 10.97 0.97 -3.87
C PHE A 28 10.75 0.47 -5.31
N ALA A 29 9.99 1.25 -6.10
CA ALA A 29 9.74 0.93 -7.51
C ALA A 29 11.03 0.85 -8.34
N ARG A 30 12.00 1.73 -8.05
CA ARG A 30 13.30 1.73 -8.73
C ARG A 30 14.08 0.45 -8.43
N GLY A 31 14.16 0.06 -7.15
CA GLY A 31 14.82 -1.19 -6.74
C GLY A 31 14.16 -2.43 -7.35
N ALA A 32 12.83 -2.52 -7.29
CA ALA A 32 12.08 -3.66 -7.83
C ALA A 32 12.23 -3.80 -9.36
N LYS A 33 12.23 -2.68 -10.09
CA LYS A 33 12.48 -2.69 -11.55
C LYS A 33 13.90 -3.12 -11.89
N GLU A 34 14.88 -2.68 -11.11
CA GLU A 34 16.29 -3.08 -11.30
C GLU A 34 16.50 -4.57 -11.02
N ALA A 35 15.71 -5.15 -10.10
CA ALA A 35 15.68 -6.59 -9.86
C ALA A 35 14.93 -7.38 -10.95
N GLY A 36 14.34 -6.71 -11.94
CA GLY A 36 13.66 -7.33 -13.08
C GLY A 36 12.16 -7.59 -12.88
N HIS A 37 11.54 -7.03 -11.84
CA HIS A 37 10.11 -7.20 -11.59
C HIS A 37 9.22 -6.29 -12.43
N GLU A 38 7.96 -6.72 -12.67
CA GLU A 38 6.91 -5.90 -13.27
C GLU A 38 6.30 -4.98 -12.20
N VAL A 39 6.50 -3.66 -12.32
CA VAL A 39 6.10 -2.70 -11.29
C VAL A 39 5.04 -1.74 -11.80
N GLU A 40 3.91 -1.71 -11.11
CA GLU A 40 2.88 -0.67 -11.28
C GLU A 40 2.74 0.15 -10.00
N LYS A 41 2.80 1.48 -10.12
CA LYS A 41 2.51 2.42 -9.03
C LYS A 41 1.21 3.14 -9.28
N ILE A 42 0.28 3.04 -8.34
CA ILE A 42 -1.00 3.77 -8.35
C ILE A 42 -0.97 4.85 -7.30
N ARG A 43 -1.18 6.10 -7.72
CA ARG A 43 -1.39 7.22 -6.80
C ARG A 43 -2.89 7.41 -6.59
N LEU A 44 -3.38 7.16 -5.37
CA LEU A 44 -4.82 7.21 -5.07
C LEU A 44 -5.41 8.61 -5.26
N VAL A 45 -4.63 9.67 -5.06
CA VAL A 45 -5.07 11.05 -5.29
C VAL A 45 -5.43 11.33 -6.76
N GLU A 46 -4.96 10.53 -7.69
CA GLU A 46 -5.25 10.61 -9.13
C GLU A 46 -6.42 9.71 -9.55
N LYS A 47 -7.04 9.01 -8.59
CA LYS A 47 -8.10 8.04 -8.79
C LYS A 47 -9.39 8.49 -8.12
N LYS A 48 -10.52 8.10 -8.71
CA LYS A 48 -11.83 8.27 -8.10
C LYS A 48 -12.14 7.04 -7.27
N VAL A 49 -11.96 7.12 -5.97
CA VAL A 49 -12.29 6.06 -5.02
C VAL A 49 -13.23 6.65 -3.97
N GLY A 50 -14.53 6.41 -4.13
CA GLY A 50 -15.51 6.79 -3.13
C GLY A 50 -15.46 5.86 -1.92
N PHE A 51 -16.00 6.32 -0.78
CA PHE A 51 -16.10 5.48 0.42
C PHE A 51 -17.20 4.41 0.29
N CYS A 52 -17.04 3.32 1.04
CA CYS A 52 -18.03 2.25 1.11
C CYS A 52 -19.33 2.77 1.74
N THR A 53 -20.48 2.49 1.11
CA THR A 53 -21.81 2.89 1.62
C THR A 53 -22.50 1.78 2.41
N GLY A 54 -21.86 0.62 2.59
CA GLY A 54 -22.46 -0.51 3.32
C GLY A 54 -23.69 -1.11 2.68
N CYS A 55 -23.88 -0.98 1.37
CA CYS A 55 -25.11 -1.41 0.68
C CYS A 55 -25.25 -2.93 0.45
N TYR A 56 -24.21 -3.72 0.76
CA TYR A 56 -24.16 -5.17 0.61
C TYR A 56 -24.41 -5.75 -0.79
N ALA A 57 -24.57 -4.94 -1.83
CA ALA A 57 -24.78 -5.42 -3.20
C ALA A 57 -23.65 -6.32 -3.70
N CYS A 58 -22.43 -6.08 -3.24
CA CYS A 58 -21.25 -6.86 -3.60
C CYS A 58 -21.30 -8.32 -3.14
N GLN A 59 -22.05 -8.66 -2.09
CA GLN A 59 -22.24 -10.04 -1.65
C GLN A 59 -22.87 -10.94 -2.74
N LYS A 60 -23.69 -10.35 -3.62
CA LYS A 60 -24.31 -11.07 -4.74
C LYS A 60 -23.53 -10.92 -6.03
N LEU A 61 -22.88 -9.75 -6.24
CA LEU A 61 -22.27 -9.38 -7.51
C LEU A 61 -20.79 -9.68 -7.59
N ASN A 62 -20.16 -9.97 -6.45
CA ASN A 62 -18.70 -10.11 -6.28
C ASN A 62 -17.92 -8.91 -6.88
N ARG A 63 -18.52 -7.73 -6.86
CA ARG A 63 -17.93 -6.44 -7.24
C ARG A 63 -18.71 -5.29 -6.64
N CYS A 64 -18.07 -4.15 -6.47
CA CYS A 64 -18.80 -2.96 -6.02
C CYS A 64 -19.69 -2.39 -7.14
N VAL A 65 -20.88 -1.90 -6.76
CA VAL A 65 -21.82 -1.26 -7.69
C VAL A 65 -21.44 0.18 -8.04
N GLN A 66 -20.58 0.82 -7.23
CA GLN A 66 -20.10 2.16 -7.54
C GLN A 66 -19.21 2.13 -8.78
N ASN A 67 -19.51 3.02 -9.74
CA ASN A 67 -18.76 3.13 -10.99
C ASN A 67 -17.59 4.10 -10.83
N ASP A 68 -16.53 3.64 -10.17
CA ASP A 68 -15.30 4.38 -9.92
C ASP A 68 -14.07 3.46 -10.06
N ASP A 69 -12.87 3.99 -9.78
CA ASP A 69 -11.62 3.25 -9.99
C ASP A 69 -11.38 2.11 -8.98
N ALA A 70 -12.16 2.03 -7.88
CA ALA A 70 -11.90 1.06 -6.82
C ALA A 70 -11.94 -0.39 -7.30
N ASN A 71 -12.92 -0.77 -8.14
CA ASN A 71 -13.01 -2.13 -8.65
C ASN A 71 -11.73 -2.53 -9.42
N ALA A 72 -11.24 -1.66 -10.31
CA ALA A 72 -10.05 -1.92 -11.10
C ALA A 72 -8.79 -2.04 -10.23
N ILE A 73 -8.68 -1.23 -9.17
CA ILE A 73 -7.55 -1.28 -8.24
C ILE A 73 -7.59 -2.57 -7.43
N VAL A 74 -8.74 -2.99 -6.93
CA VAL A 74 -8.88 -4.23 -6.16
C VAL A 74 -8.56 -5.46 -7.02
N GLU A 75 -8.95 -5.48 -8.31
CA GLU A 75 -8.55 -6.55 -9.24
C GLU A 75 -7.02 -6.63 -9.39
N LYS A 76 -6.34 -5.49 -9.49
CA LYS A 76 -4.89 -5.45 -9.55
C LYS A 76 -4.26 -5.97 -8.26
N MET A 77 -4.83 -5.62 -7.09
CA MET A 77 -4.37 -6.18 -5.81
C MET A 77 -4.49 -7.70 -5.79
N LEU A 78 -5.61 -8.27 -6.25
CA LEU A 78 -5.83 -9.73 -6.32
C LEU A 78 -4.90 -10.45 -7.30
N SER A 79 -4.26 -9.74 -8.22
CA SER A 79 -3.34 -10.31 -9.21
C SER A 79 -1.88 -10.02 -8.92
N ALA A 80 -1.57 -9.23 -7.91
CA ALA A 80 -0.21 -8.88 -7.53
C ALA A 80 0.40 -9.96 -6.61
N GLU A 81 1.70 -10.18 -6.75
CA GLU A 81 2.48 -11.07 -5.90
C GLU A 81 3.15 -10.30 -4.75
N VAL A 82 3.41 -9.01 -5.00
CA VAL A 82 3.92 -8.07 -3.98
C VAL A 82 3.02 -6.84 -3.96
N ILE A 83 2.56 -6.45 -2.78
CA ILE A 83 1.75 -5.25 -2.56
C ILE A 83 2.47 -4.32 -1.59
N VAL A 84 2.65 -3.07 -1.98
CA VAL A 84 3.18 -2.01 -1.13
C VAL A 84 2.06 -1.05 -0.79
N LEU A 85 1.73 -0.93 0.50
CA LEU A 85 0.75 0.03 1.00
C LEU A 85 1.48 1.21 1.63
N ALA A 86 1.38 2.39 1.03
CA ALA A 86 2.10 3.57 1.47
C ALA A 86 1.14 4.70 1.89
N THR A 87 1.33 5.20 3.12
CA THR A 87 0.47 6.24 3.71
C THR A 87 1.27 7.22 4.57
N PRO A 88 0.92 8.52 4.57
CA PRO A 88 1.28 9.41 5.65
C PRO A 88 0.45 9.08 6.89
N VAL A 89 0.97 9.41 8.08
CA VAL A 89 0.20 9.33 9.32
C VAL A 89 -0.59 10.62 9.52
N TYR A 90 -1.90 10.49 9.60
CA TYR A 90 -2.82 11.58 9.94
C TYR A 90 -3.61 11.19 11.18
N PHE A 91 -3.44 11.95 12.27
CA PHE A 91 -4.10 11.67 13.55
C PHE A 91 -3.93 10.20 13.98
N TYR A 92 -2.68 9.73 14.02
CA TYR A 92 -2.29 8.37 14.42
C TYR A 92 -2.84 7.25 13.53
N SER A 93 -3.37 7.55 12.34
CA SER A 93 -3.95 6.56 11.43
C SER A 93 -3.45 6.75 10.00
N MET A 94 -3.78 5.76 9.14
CA MET A 94 -3.60 5.93 7.70
C MET A 94 -4.49 7.06 7.18
N ASP A 95 -4.11 7.66 6.06
CA ASP A 95 -4.93 8.68 5.42
C ASP A 95 -6.28 8.12 4.91
N ALA A 96 -7.23 9.02 4.71
CA ALA A 96 -8.59 8.67 4.32
C ALA A 96 -8.65 7.98 2.94
N GLN A 97 -7.75 8.32 2.04
CA GLN A 97 -7.68 7.75 0.69
C GLN A 97 -7.38 6.26 0.72
N LEU A 98 -6.38 5.84 1.53
CA LEU A 98 -6.06 4.43 1.69
C LEU A 98 -7.18 3.68 2.41
N LYS A 99 -7.73 4.28 3.47
CA LYS A 99 -8.84 3.66 4.21
C LYS A 99 -10.07 3.47 3.33
N ALA A 100 -10.39 4.42 2.46
CA ALA A 100 -11.49 4.28 1.51
C ALA A 100 -11.28 3.09 0.57
N LEU A 101 -10.07 2.90 0.02
CA LEU A 101 -9.75 1.74 -0.82
C LEU A 101 -9.86 0.43 -0.05
N ILE A 102 -9.31 0.38 1.17
CA ILE A 102 -9.40 -0.80 2.05
C ILE A 102 -10.86 -1.18 2.30
N ASP A 103 -11.72 -0.21 2.66
CA ASP A 103 -13.15 -0.46 2.89
C ASP A 103 -13.87 -0.96 1.63
N ARG A 104 -13.47 -0.46 0.47
CA ARG A 104 -14.03 -0.89 -0.82
C ARG A 104 -13.56 -2.28 -1.24
N SER A 105 -12.44 -2.77 -0.71
CA SER A 105 -11.93 -4.13 -0.98
C SER A 105 -12.89 -5.22 -0.48
N VAL A 106 -13.78 -4.92 0.47
CA VAL A 106 -14.84 -5.84 0.91
C VAL A 106 -15.70 -6.35 -0.25
N SER A 107 -15.74 -5.63 -1.37
CA SER A 107 -16.47 -6.04 -2.57
C SER A 107 -15.98 -7.34 -3.19
N ARG A 108 -14.77 -7.78 -2.84
CA ARG A 108 -14.14 -9.03 -3.30
C ARG A 108 -13.75 -9.95 -2.15
N TRP A 109 -14.47 -9.84 -1.03
CA TRP A 109 -14.20 -10.64 0.18
C TRP A 109 -14.08 -12.14 -0.10
N SER A 110 -14.94 -12.70 -0.96
CA SER A 110 -14.92 -14.12 -1.34
C SER A 110 -13.62 -14.55 -2.07
N ASP A 111 -12.87 -13.59 -2.62
CA ASP A 111 -11.63 -13.84 -3.34
C ASP A 111 -10.37 -13.62 -2.49
N PHE A 112 -10.52 -13.24 -1.23
CA PHE A 112 -9.36 -12.93 -0.36
C PHE A 112 -8.42 -14.11 -0.14
N GLY A 113 -8.90 -15.35 -0.29
CA GLY A 113 -8.03 -16.53 -0.33
C GLY A 113 -6.95 -16.51 -1.41
N ARG A 114 -7.10 -15.65 -2.45
CA ARG A 114 -6.08 -15.44 -3.49
C ARG A 114 -4.84 -14.69 -3.00
N PHE A 115 -4.93 -13.99 -1.85
CA PHE A 115 -3.79 -13.33 -1.22
C PHE A 115 -2.84 -14.28 -0.50
N LYS A 116 -3.13 -15.59 -0.48
CA LYS A 116 -2.23 -16.57 0.12
C LYS A 116 -0.87 -16.54 -0.60
N GLY A 117 0.17 -16.26 0.16
CA GLY A 117 1.54 -16.12 -0.34
C GLY A 117 1.87 -14.72 -0.88
N THR A 118 0.89 -13.82 -1.04
CA THR A 118 1.16 -12.43 -1.43
C THR A 118 2.01 -11.73 -0.37
N GLU A 119 3.08 -11.10 -0.81
CA GLU A 119 4.02 -10.38 0.04
C GLU A 119 3.56 -8.93 0.24
N PHE A 120 3.56 -8.45 1.47
CA PHE A 120 3.19 -7.08 1.80
C PHE A 120 4.36 -6.29 2.37
N TRP A 121 4.51 -5.08 1.87
CA TRP A 121 5.36 -4.04 2.42
C TRP A 121 4.52 -2.85 2.85
N HIS A 122 4.88 -2.24 3.97
CA HIS A 122 4.24 -1.03 4.45
C HIS A 122 5.22 0.13 4.44
N ILE A 123 4.82 1.27 3.88
CA ILE A 123 5.56 2.53 3.91
C ILE A 123 4.74 3.54 4.72
N ILE A 124 5.26 3.95 5.87
CA ILE A 124 4.56 4.85 6.78
C ILE A 124 5.45 6.08 7.02
N THR A 125 4.93 7.27 6.76
CA THR A 125 5.68 8.52 6.99
C THR A 125 4.97 9.43 7.97
N ALA A 126 5.74 10.05 8.87
CA ALA A 126 5.23 11.00 9.87
C ALA A 126 6.22 12.13 10.11
N ALA A 127 5.70 13.27 10.56
CA ALA A 127 6.50 14.38 11.07
C ALA A 127 7.19 14.03 12.39
N ASP A 128 6.56 13.17 13.19
CA ASP A 128 7.10 12.72 14.46
C ASP A 128 8.35 11.84 14.24
N THR A 129 9.31 11.93 15.15
CA THR A 129 10.56 11.14 15.15
C THR A 129 10.39 9.81 15.88
N ASP A 130 9.37 9.69 16.74
CA ASP A 130 9.10 8.48 17.50
C ASP A 130 8.26 7.49 16.67
N LYS A 131 8.84 6.35 16.35
CA LYS A 131 8.15 5.26 15.63
C LYS A 131 6.91 4.73 16.36
N SER A 132 6.85 4.85 17.68
CA SER A 132 5.69 4.39 18.46
C SER A 132 4.41 5.14 18.07
N MET A 133 4.52 6.39 17.64
CA MET A 133 3.40 7.21 17.17
C MET A 133 2.75 6.68 15.88
N MET A 134 3.41 5.75 15.19
CA MET A 134 2.88 5.10 13.98
C MET A 134 2.24 3.74 14.26
N SER A 135 2.27 3.27 15.51
CA SER A 135 1.80 1.92 15.88
C SER A 135 0.33 1.67 15.50
N ALA A 136 -0.55 2.63 15.77
CA ALA A 136 -1.97 2.52 15.41
C ALA A 136 -2.19 2.45 13.89
N THR A 137 -1.42 3.22 13.11
CA THR A 137 -1.44 3.14 11.64
C THR A 137 -1.01 1.75 11.16
N LEU A 138 0.09 1.23 11.70
CA LEU A 138 0.61 -0.08 11.33
C LEU A 138 -0.36 -1.20 11.71
N GLU A 139 -0.94 -1.16 12.91
CA GLU A 139 -1.94 -2.18 13.31
C GLU A 139 -3.20 -2.12 12.44
N GLY A 140 -3.63 -0.96 11.98
CA GLY A 140 -4.72 -0.85 11.01
C GLY A 140 -4.39 -1.49 9.66
N LEU A 141 -3.14 -1.34 9.17
CA LEU A 141 -2.67 -1.99 7.94
C LEU A 141 -2.53 -3.51 8.14
N ARG A 142 -2.01 -3.95 9.28
CA ARG A 142 -1.89 -5.36 9.64
C ARG A 142 -3.23 -6.04 9.78
N GLY A 143 -4.23 -5.36 10.37
CA GLY A 143 -5.59 -5.87 10.45
C GLY A 143 -6.17 -6.17 9.06
N PHE A 144 -5.94 -5.29 8.07
CA PHE A 144 -6.33 -5.55 6.70
C PHE A 144 -5.55 -6.71 6.07
N MET A 145 -4.24 -6.70 6.18
CA MET A 145 -3.37 -7.70 5.55
C MET A 145 -3.43 -9.05 6.29
N ARG A 146 -3.04 -9.10 7.56
CA ARG A 146 -2.87 -10.33 8.33
C ARG A 146 -4.19 -11.01 8.68
N ASP A 147 -5.16 -10.19 9.12
CA ASP A 147 -6.37 -10.73 9.74
C ASP A 147 -7.51 -10.94 8.72
N CYS A 148 -7.48 -10.22 7.58
CA CYS A 148 -8.47 -10.39 6.51
C CYS A 148 -7.96 -11.19 5.31
N MET A 149 -6.64 -11.25 5.07
CA MET A 149 -6.04 -11.94 3.93
C MET A 149 -5.17 -13.09 4.40
N GLU A 150 -5.83 -14.17 4.84
CA GLU A 150 -5.16 -15.33 5.44
C GLU A 150 -4.06 -15.90 4.54
N GLY A 151 -2.87 -16.10 5.13
CA GLY A 151 -1.71 -16.65 4.43
C GLY A 151 -0.90 -15.63 3.62
N SER A 152 -1.25 -14.33 3.67
CA SER A 152 -0.37 -13.27 3.20
C SER A 152 0.85 -13.10 4.12
N VAL A 153 1.93 -12.52 3.61
CA VAL A 153 3.23 -12.45 4.30
C VAL A 153 3.67 -11.00 4.44
N GLU A 154 3.82 -10.49 5.68
CA GLU A 154 4.49 -9.20 5.90
C GLU A 154 6.00 -9.36 5.69
N ARG A 155 6.56 -8.63 4.72
CA ARG A 155 8.01 -8.64 4.43
C ARG A 155 8.75 -7.54 5.19
N GLY A 156 8.11 -6.41 5.42
CA GLY A 156 8.72 -5.34 6.18
C GLY A 156 7.90 -4.06 6.24
N VAL A 157 8.40 -3.14 7.07
CA VAL A 157 7.84 -1.82 7.29
C VAL A 157 8.95 -0.77 7.16
N LEU A 158 8.75 0.19 6.28
CA LEU A 158 9.64 1.33 6.06
C LEU A 158 9.07 2.56 6.78
N TYR A 159 9.83 3.08 7.75
CA TYR A 159 9.40 4.20 8.58
C TYR A 159 10.12 5.49 8.18
N GLY A 160 9.41 6.39 7.53
CA GLY A 160 9.88 7.75 7.23
C GLY A 160 9.52 8.71 8.36
N THR A 161 10.16 8.54 9.54
CA THR A 161 9.97 9.37 10.74
C THR A 161 10.71 10.70 10.62
N GLY A 162 10.16 11.77 11.20
CA GLY A 162 10.81 13.09 11.25
C GLY A 162 10.79 13.84 9.92
N ALA A 163 9.99 13.41 8.95
CA ALA A 163 9.86 14.05 7.63
C ALA A 163 8.56 14.87 7.55
N TYR A 164 8.61 16.15 7.92
CA TYR A 164 7.47 17.07 7.86
C TYR A 164 7.35 17.76 6.50
N GLY A 165 8.44 18.38 6.06
CA GLY A 165 8.51 19.07 4.79
C GLY A 165 8.54 18.10 3.61
N LYS A 166 8.02 18.57 2.47
CA LYS A 166 7.98 17.78 1.24
C LYS A 166 9.41 17.45 0.77
N GLY A 167 9.72 16.18 0.63
CA GLY A 167 11.00 15.70 0.12
C GLY A 167 12.09 15.52 1.16
N GLU A 168 11.85 15.85 2.43
CA GLU A 168 12.84 15.69 3.51
C GLU A 168 13.27 14.23 3.70
N VAL A 169 12.40 13.27 3.39
CA VAL A 169 12.71 11.85 3.45
C VAL A 169 13.96 11.43 2.65
N ARG A 170 14.36 12.23 1.64
CA ARG A 170 15.56 11.98 0.83
C ARG A 170 16.86 12.01 1.62
N ALA A 171 16.88 12.75 2.73
CA ALA A 171 18.03 12.86 3.62
C ALA A 171 18.04 11.79 4.72
N LEU A 172 16.99 10.94 4.80
CA LEU A 172 16.85 9.93 5.83
C LEU A 172 17.34 8.57 5.33
N PRO A 173 17.87 7.71 6.21
CA PRO A 173 18.32 6.35 5.86
C PRO A 173 17.26 5.52 5.16
N VAL A 174 15.98 5.68 5.54
CA VAL A 174 14.85 4.96 4.95
C VAL A 174 14.72 5.17 3.44
N PHE A 175 15.31 6.23 2.88
CA PHE A 175 15.28 6.47 1.44
C PHE A 175 16.07 5.38 0.70
N GLN A 176 17.27 5.03 1.19
CA GLN A 176 18.05 3.92 0.66
C GLN A 176 17.44 2.58 1.04
N GLU A 177 16.91 2.44 2.26
CA GLU A 177 16.22 1.22 2.70
C GLU A 177 15.04 0.88 1.78
N ALA A 178 14.30 1.88 1.28
CA ALA A 178 13.20 1.66 0.35
C ALA A 178 13.67 1.07 -1.00
N TYR A 179 14.79 1.55 -1.51
CA TYR A 179 15.41 0.98 -2.71
C TYR A 179 15.85 -0.48 -2.50
N GLU A 180 16.56 -0.76 -1.39
CA GLU A 180 17.03 -2.13 -1.08
C GLU A 180 15.85 -3.08 -0.84
N ALA A 181 14.77 -2.61 -0.19
CA ALA A 181 13.54 -3.38 -0.01
C ALA A 181 12.91 -3.75 -1.36
N GLY A 182 12.82 -2.79 -2.28
CA GLY A 182 12.33 -3.05 -3.63
C GLY A 182 13.21 -4.02 -4.40
N LYS A 183 14.53 -3.94 -4.23
CA LYS A 183 15.47 -4.83 -4.91
C LYS A 183 15.43 -6.27 -4.38
N SER A 184 14.97 -6.45 -3.15
CA SER A 184 14.90 -7.75 -2.47
C SER A 184 13.52 -8.40 -2.48
N CYS A 185 12.50 -7.77 -3.03
CA CYS A 185 11.13 -8.28 -3.02
C CYS A 185 10.87 -9.44 -3.98
#